data_ffe3f3009f94cc05479326a0998a4e62
#
_entry.id   ffe3f3009f94cc05479326a0998a4e62
#
_cell.length_a   1.000
_cell.length_b   1.000
_cell.length_c   1.000
_cell.angle_alpha   90.00
_cell.angle_beta   90.00
_cell.angle_gamma   90.00
#
_symmetry.space_group_name_H-M   'P 1'
#
loop_
_entity.id
_entity.type
_entity.pdbx_description
1 polymer ?
#
loop_
_entity_poly.entity_id
_entity_poly.type
_entity_poly.pdbx_seq_one_letter_code
_entity_poly.pdbx_strand_id
1 'polypeptide(L)'
;IFEEIRSNKIYLGAFEWRIEFPEVLDAEGNFLGFDCIIGNPPYIQLQSMGKSADVLECMGYITYARTGDIYCLFYELGMNLLTPNGFLCYITSNKWMRAGYGEALRGYFASKTNPIMLVDFAGIKIFDAITVEANILLSQKAANIFNTQACLVQDSNGLNNLSDFVQQQGVKCNFADSIPWMILSPIEQSIKQKIESVGIPLKDWNIQINYGIKTGFNDAFIISTEKRDEILANCQTEDERVRTAELIRPILRGRDIKRYEYEWADLWIIATFPSRHYDIESYP
;
A
#
# COMPACT_ATOMS: atom_id res chain seq x y z
N ILE A 1 15.65 -35.59 24.71
CA ILE A 1 14.55 -35.32 23.75
C ILE A 1 14.62 -33.89 23.23
N PHE A 2 14.65 -32.83 24.09
CA PHE A 2 14.69 -31.43 23.64
C PHE A 2 15.97 -31.06 22.87
N GLU A 3 17.15 -31.51 23.36
CA GLU A 3 18.42 -31.30 22.67
C GLU A 3 18.50 -32.08 21.36
N GLU A 4 17.88 -33.24 21.31
CA GLU A 4 17.81 -34.09 20.12
C GLU A 4 16.92 -33.47 19.03
N ILE A 5 15.80 -32.85 19.41
CA ILE A 5 14.93 -32.09 18.50
C ILE A 5 15.68 -30.86 17.98
N ARG A 6 16.34 -30.07 18.84
CA ARG A 6 17.15 -28.90 18.46
C ARG A 6 18.32 -29.23 17.52
N SER A 7 18.94 -30.39 17.68
CA SER A 7 20.05 -30.86 16.83
C SER A 7 19.64 -31.46 15.50
N ASN A 8 18.34 -31.76 15.33
CA ASN A 8 17.83 -32.30 14.08
C ASN A 8 17.76 -31.19 13.00
N LYS A 9 18.43 -31.43 11.86
CA LYS A 9 18.49 -30.47 10.74
C LYS A 9 17.12 -30.06 10.21
N ILE A 10 16.07 -30.86 10.39
CA ILE A 10 14.68 -30.55 10.01
C ILE A 10 14.14 -29.37 10.83
N TYR A 11 14.60 -29.22 12.08
CA TYR A 11 14.17 -28.13 12.98
C TYR A 11 15.21 -27.03 13.11
N LEU A 12 16.27 -27.07 12.31
CA LEU A 12 17.30 -26.03 12.33
C LEU A 12 16.70 -24.70 11.89
N GLY A 13 16.63 -23.74 12.82
CA GLY A 13 15.97 -22.45 12.60
C GLY A 13 14.45 -22.45 12.80
N ALA A 14 13.84 -23.57 13.21
CA ALA A 14 12.45 -23.59 13.61
C ALA A 14 12.24 -22.78 14.90
N PHE A 15 11.18 -22.00 14.93
CA PHE A 15 10.75 -21.22 16.09
C PHE A 15 9.36 -21.72 16.53
N GLU A 16 9.26 -22.08 17.82
CA GLU A 16 7.98 -22.50 18.41
C GLU A 16 7.73 -21.70 19.69
N TRP A 17 6.67 -20.92 19.69
CA TRP A 17 6.31 -20.01 20.79
C TRP A 17 6.22 -20.70 22.14
N ARG A 18 5.71 -21.92 22.22
CA ARG A 18 5.59 -22.70 23.46
C ARG A 18 6.95 -23.12 24.06
N ILE A 19 7.97 -23.24 23.20
CA ILE A 19 9.32 -23.61 23.61
C ILE A 19 10.12 -22.37 24.01
N GLU A 20 9.96 -21.29 23.26
CA GLU A 20 10.71 -20.05 23.49
C GLU A 20 10.14 -19.22 24.65
N PHE A 21 8.82 -19.34 24.91
CA PHE A 21 8.10 -18.61 25.96
C PHE A 21 7.26 -19.54 26.84
N PRO A 22 7.87 -20.43 27.64
CA PRO A 22 7.14 -21.37 28.49
C PRO A 22 6.33 -20.66 29.58
N GLU A 23 6.65 -19.42 29.91
CA GLU A 23 5.94 -18.59 30.89
C GLU A 23 4.53 -18.18 30.46
N VAL A 24 4.19 -18.28 29.18
CA VAL A 24 2.84 -17.99 28.67
C VAL A 24 2.02 -19.25 28.43
N LEU A 25 2.39 -20.37 29.08
CA LEU A 25 1.62 -21.62 29.06
C LEU A 25 0.78 -21.76 30.31
N ASP A 26 -0.36 -22.42 30.19
CA ASP A 26 -1.11 -22.90 31.35
C ASP A 26 -0.49 -24.17 31.96
N ALA A 27 -1.08 -24.68 33.04
CA ALA A 27 -0.61 -25.87 33.73
C ALA A 27 -0.67 -27.15 32.84
N GLU A 28 -1.50 -27.14 31.84
CA GLU A 28 -1.70 -28.21 30.85
C GLU A 28 -0.80 -28.07 29.62
N GLY A 29 0.04 -26.98 29.55
CA GLY A 29 0.95 -26.70 28.45
C GLY A 29 0.29 -26.06 27.23
N ASN A 30 -0.93 -25.51 27.35
CA ASN A 30 -1.56 -24.76 26.27
C ASN A 30 -1.03 -23.34 26.23
N PHE A 31 -0.82 -22.82 25.03
CA PHE A 31 -0.39 -21.44 24.82
C PHE A 31 -1.54 -20.46 25.09
N LEU A 32 -1.41 -19.64 26.13
CA LEU A 32 -2.40 -18.65 26.53
C LEU A 32 -2.30 -17.35 25.69
N GLY A 33 -1.10 -16.97 25.31
CA GLY A 33 -0.80 -15.75 24.58
C GLY A 33 -0.17 -14.65 25.41
N PHE A 34 0.13 -13.54 24.77
CA PHE A 34 0.74 -12.36 25.39
C PHE A 34 -0.32 -11.33 25.71
N ASP A 35 -0.15 -10.57 26.81
CA ASP A 35 -1.05 -9.46 27.14
C ASP A 35 -0.80 -8.23 26.28
N CYS A 36 0.44 -8.04 25.83
CA CYS A 36 0.85 -6.92 25.00
C CYS A 36 1.95 -7.33 24.01
N ILE A 37 1.79 -6.90 22.78
CA ILE A 37 2.81 -7.02 21.73
C ILE A 37 3.08 -5.64 21.17
N ILE A 38 4.34 -5.21 21.21
CA ILE A 38 4.79 -3.94 20.63
C ILE A 38 5.93 -4.21 19.64
N GLY A 39 5.97 -3.50 18.51
CA GLY A 39 7.03 -3.74 17.55
C GLY A 39 7.03 -2.81 16.34
N ASN A 40 8.09 -2.99 15.56
CA ASN A 40 8.29 -2.38 14.26
C ASN A 40 8.54 -3.51 13.24
N PRO A 41 7.49 -4.10 12.66
CA PRO A 41 7.63 -5.18 11.69
C PRO A 41 8.40 -4.73 10.44
N PRO A 42 9.05 -5.65 9.71
CA PRO A 42 9.79 -5.31 8.50
C PRO A 42 8.89 -4.77 7.38
N TYR A 43 9.41 -3.81 6.59
CA TYR A 43 8.73 -3.20 5.45
C TYR A 43 9.27 -3.81 4.15
N ILE A 44 8.80 -5.01 3.83
CA ILE A 44 9.23 -5.79 2.67
C ILE A 44 8.01 -6.14 1.83
N GLN A 45 8.03 -5.78 0.56
CA GLN A 45 6.94 -6.14 -0.35
C GLN A 45 6.93 -7.64 -0.62
N LEU A 46 5.77 -8.28 -0.46
CA LEU A 46 5.60 -9.72 -0.68
C LEU A 46 6.00 -10.13 -2.10
N GLN A 47 5.75 -9.30 -3.12
CA GLN A 47 6.19 -9.58 -4.49
C GLN A 47 7.70 -9.77 -4.62
N SER A 48 8.51 -9.13 -3.78
CA SER A 48 9.98 -9.22 -3.82
C SER A 48 10.52 -10.48 -3.12
N MET A 49 9.67 -11.20 -2.37
CA MET A 49 10.07 -12.37 -1.58
C MET A 49 10.08 -13.69 -2.37
N GLY A 50 9.68 -13.68 -3.64
CA GLY A 50 9.70 -14.86 -4.50
C GLY A 50 8.94 -16.04 -3.89
N LYS A 51 9.58 -17.21 -3.80
CA LYS A 51 8.99 -18.45 -3.27
C LYS A 51 8.52 -18.34 -1.81
N SER A 52 9.15 -17.48 -1.01
CA SER A 52 8.71 -17.27 0.39
C SER A 52 7.32 -16.65 0.45
N ALA A 53 6.97 -15.77 -0.49
CA ALA A 53 5.63 -15.23 -0.58
C ALA A 53 4.57 -16.30 -0.93
N ASP A 54 4.93 -17.29 -1.77
CA ASP A 54 4.03 -18.39 -2.13
C ASP A 54 3.74 -19.28 -0.90
N VAL A 55 4.75 -19.50 -0.05
CA VAL A 55 4.58 -20.22 1.23
C VAL A 55 3.65 -19.45 2.15
N LEU A 56 3.86 -18.13 2.31
CA LEU A 56 3.01 -17.27 3.14
C LEU A 56 1.56 -17.23 2.65
N GLU A 57 1.32 -17.28 1.34
CA GLU A 57 -0.01 -17.40 0.75
C GLU A 57 -0.71 -18.69 1.17
N CYS A 58 0.01 -19.83 1.16
CA CYS A 58 -0.50 -21.12 1.59
C CYS A 58 -0.79 -21.21 3.10
N MET A 59 -0.24 -20.31 3.92
CA MET A 59 -0.49 -20.27 5.37
C MET A 59 -1.89 -19.75 5.73
N GLY A 60 -2.65 -19.20 4.77
CA GLY A 60 -4.06 -18.84 4.94
C GLY A 60 -4.31 -17.55 5.73
N TYR A 61 -3.35 -16.62 5.77
CA TYR A 61 -3.58 -15.30 6.35
C TYR A 61 -4.69 -14.54 5.63
N ILE A 62 -5.68 -14.06 6.37
CA ILE A 62 -6.79 -13.25 5.86
C ILE A 62 -6.25 -11.92 5.28
N THR A 63 -5.18 -11.38 5.90
CA THR A 63 -4.55 -10.11 5.53
C THR A 63 -3.57 -10.23 4.36
N TYR A 64 -3.41 -11.42 3.76
CA TYR A 64 -2.50 -11.63 2.65
C TYR A 64 -2.99 -10.89 1.39
N ALA A 65 -2.09 -10.10 0.81
CA ALA A 65 -2.26 -9.51 -0.51
C ALA A 65 -0.90 -9.52 -1.22
N ARG A 66 -0.77 -10.17 -2.37
CA ARG A 66 0.50 -10.35 -3.09
C ARG A 66 1.24 -9.03 -3.37
N THR A 67 0.50 -7.95 -3.59
CA THR A 67 1.03 -6.61 -3.84
C THR A 67 1.31 -5.81 -2.56
N GLY A 68 1.02 -6.39 -1.39
CA GLY A 68 1.18 -5.77 -0.09
C GLY A 68 2.56 -5.99 0.52
N ASP A 69 2.72 -5.46 1.71
CA ASP A 69 3.92 -5.61 2.53
C ASP A 69 3.71 -6.69 3.60
N ILE A 70 4.78 -7.37 3.99
CA ILE A 70 4.76 -8.45 4.98
C ILE A 70 4.21 -8.00 6.34
N TYR A 71 4.34 -6.72 6.72
CA TYR A 71 3.81 -6.23 7.99
C TYR A 71 2.29 -6.42 8.12
N CYS A 72 1.55 -6.55 7.01
CA CYS A 72 0.13 -6.88 7.05
C CYS A 72 -0.11 -8.23 7.73
N LEU A 73 0.75 -9.23 7.45
CA LEU A 73 0.70 -10.55 8.06
C LEU A 73 1.13 -10.51 9.53
N PHE A 74 2.10 -9.63 9.87
CA PHE A 74 2.53 -9.43 11.25
C PHE A 74 1.41 -8.91 12.15
N TYR A 75 0.53 -8.06 11.62
CA TYR A 75 -0.65 -7.60 12.35
C TYR A 75 -1.58 -8.77 12.71
N GLU A 76 -1.88 -9.64 11.75
CA GLU A 76 -2.72 -10.82 12.00
C GLU A 76 -2.04 -11.82 12.93
N LEU A 77 -0.75 -12.11 12.70
CA LEU A 77 0.02 -12.99 13.57
C LEU A 77 0.07 -12.46 15.00
N GLY A 78 0.38 -11.17 15.18
CA GLY A 78 0.40 -10.54 16.50
C GLY A 78 -0.95 -10.63 17.21
N MET A 79 -2.05 -10.37 16.50
CA MET A 79 -3.39 -10.53 17.07
C MET A 79 -3.69 -11.99 17.46
N ASN A 80 -3.23 -12.96 16.69
CA ASN A 80 -3.42 -14.39 17.00
C ASN A 80 -2.65 -14.79 18.27
N LEU A 81 -1.47 -14.19 18.50
CA LEU A 81 -0.62 -14.46 19.67
C LEU A 81 -1.05 -13.75 20.95
N LEU A 82 -1.99 -12.82 20.92
CA LEU A 82 -2.49 -12.14 22.10
C LEU A 82 -3.47 -12.99 22.90
N THR A 83 -3.52 -12.76 24.20
CA THR A 83 -4.66 -13.15 25.07
C THR A 83 -5.94 -12.43 24.65
N PRO A 84 -7.15 -12.93 24.97
CA PRO A 84 -8.36 -12.14 24.86
C PRO A 84 -8.22 -10.79 25.60
N ASN A 85 -8.61 -9.71 24.96
CA ASN A 85 -8.43 -8.32 25.41
C ASN A 85 -6.99 -7.80 25.48
N GLY A 86 -6.00 -8.56 25.02
CA GLY A 86 -4.61 -8.11 24.88
C GLY A 86 -4.44 -7.02 23.82
N PHE A 87 -3.31 -6.32 23.87
CA PHE A 87 -3.03 -5.14 23.06
C PHE A 87 -1.90 -5.35 22.06
N LEU A 88 -2.08 -4.89 20.85
CA LEU A 88 -1.06 -4.83 19.80
C LEU A 88 -0.76 -3.38 19.47
N CYS A 89 0.51 -2.99 19.51
CA CYS A 89 0.96 -1.66 19.12
C CYS A 89 2.12 -1.76 18.12
N TYR A 90 1.85 -1.44 16.87
CA TYR A 90 2.89 -1.45 15.83
C TYR A 90 3.06 -0.07 15.20
N ILE A 91 4.33 0.24 14.86
CA ILE A 91 4.67 1.29 13.92
C ILE A 91 4.93 0.64 12.56
N THR A 92 4.23 1.10 11.51
CA THR A 92 4.34 0.56 10.14
C THR A 92 4.21 1.67 9.11
N SER A 93 4.38 1.34 7.82
CA SER A 93 3.99 2.28 6.76
C SER A 93 2.48 2.54 6.80
N ASN A 94 2.08 3.80 6.57
CA ASN A 94 0.66 4.19 6.53
C ASN A 94 -0.03 3.86 5.18
N LYS A 95 0.69 3.33 4.20
CA LYS A 95 0.16 3.04 2.86
C LYS A 95 -1.05 2.10 2.87
N TRP A 96 -1.07 1.12 3.79
CA TRP A 96 -2.19 0.19 3.93
C TRP A 96 -3.53 0.89 4.21
N MET A 97 -3.49 2.07 4.81
CA MET A 97 -4.71 2.83 5.10
C MET A 97 -5.47 3.23 3.83
N ARG A 98 -4.78 3.43 2.69
CA ARG A 98 -5.36 3.96 1.44
C ARG A 98 -5.18 3.04 0.24
N ALA A 99 -4.08 2.29 0.17
CA ALA A 99 -3.76 1.42 -0.97
C ALA A 99 -4.73 0.25 -1.10
N GLY A 100 -4.88 -0.26 -2.33
CA GLY A 100 -5.75 -1.41 -2.62
C GLY A 100 -5.35 -2.67 -1.86
N TYR A 101 -4.06 -2.96 -1.74
CA TYR A 101 -3.59 -4.13 -0.99
C TYR A 101 -3.95 -4.09 0.51
N GLY A 102 -4.17 -2.90 1.06
CA GLY A 102 -4.57 -2.72 2.46
C GLY A 102 -6.04 -3.05 2.74
N GLU A 103 -6.86 -3.34 1.73
CA GLU A 103 -8.29 -3.64 1.89
C GLU A 103 -8.50 -4.82 2.83
N ALA A 104 -7.78 -5.92 2.63
CA ALA A 104 -7.86 -7.10 3.48
C ALA A 104 -7.48 -6.80 4.95
N LEU A 105 -6.42 -6.01 5.16
CA LEU A 105 -5.98 -5.61 6.50
C LEU A 105 -7.00 -4.69 7.18
N ARG A 106 -7.55 -3.70 6.47
CA ARG A 106 -8.61 -2.82 7.00
C ARG A 106 -9.86 -3.62 7.38
N GLY A 107 -10.29 -4.55 6.50
CA GLY A 107 -11.40 -5.45 6.78
C GLY A 107 -11.16 -6.35 8.00
N TYR A 108 -9.92 -6.81 8.17
CA TYR A 108 -9.50 -7.58 9.35
C TYR A 108 -9.62 -6.74 10.63
N PHE A 109 -9.07 -5.54 10.65
CA PHE A 109 -9.19 -4.64 11.80
C PHE A 109 -10.66 -4.31 12.13
N ALA A 110 -11.44 -3.97 11.12
CA ALA A 110 -12.84 -3.61 11.30
C ALA A 110 -13.68 -4.74 11.90
N SER A 111 -13.41 -5.99 11.52
CA SER A 111 -14.27 -7.14 11.85
C SER A 111 -13.73 -8.03 12.98
N LYS A 112 -12.44 -8.02 13.24
CA LYS A 112 -11.77 -8.97 14.15
C LYS A 112 -11.09 -8.34 15.34
N THR A 113 -10.93 -7.03 15.35
CA THR A 113 -10.18 -6.30 16.39
C THR A 113 -10.91 -5.03 16.80
N ASN A 114 -10.43 -4.40 17.87
CA ASN A 114 -10.88 -3.08 18.30
C ASN A 114 -9.73 -2.07 18.14
N PRO A 115 -9.63 -1.32 17.05
CA PRO A 115 -8.67 -0.24 16.89
C PRO A 115 -8.95 0.88 17.90
N ILE A 116 -8.01 1.13 18.80
CA ILE A 116 -8.16 2.11 19.90
C ILE A 116 -7.58 3.45 19.51
N MET A 117 -6.35 3.44 18.95
CA MET A 117 -5.63 4.67 18.61
C MET A 117 -4.89 4.49 17.27
N LEU A 118 -4.98 5.49 16.41
CA LEU A 118 -4.26 5.57 15.14
C LEU A 118 -3.58 6.94 15.03
N VAL A 119 -2.25 6.94 14.93
CA VAL A 119 -1.44 8.14 14.70
C VAL A 119 -0.82 8.04 13.33
N ASP A 120 -1.21 8.92 12.40
CA ASP A 120 -0.61 9.02 11.06
C ASP A 120 0.35 10.20 11.02
N PHE A 121 1.61 9.95 10.68
CA PHE A 121 2.66 10.98 10.63
C PHE A 121 2.70 11.76 9.31
N ALA A 122 1.77 11.51 8.40
CA ALA A 122 1.45 12.39 7.25
C ALA A 122 2.64 12.92 6.46
N GLY A 123 3.65 12.09 6.21
CA GLY A 123 4.84 12.49 5.44
C GLY A 123 5.96 13.12 6.26
N ILE A 124 5.79 13.26 7.58
CA ILE A 124 6.93 13.59 8.44
C ILE A 124 7.92 12.43 8.43
N LYS A 125 9.20 12.76 8.26
CA LYS A 125 10.28 11.78 8.32
C LYS A 125 10.53 11.37 9.77
N ILE A 126 10.07 10.17 10.15
CA ILE A 126 10.26 9.59 11.50
C ILE A 126 11.56 8.82 11.60
N PHE A 127 12.05 8.25 10.49
CA PHE A 127 13.28 7.45 10.44
C PHE A 127 14.33 8.15 9.59
N ASP A 128 15.58 8.23 10.07
CA ASP A 128 16.67 8.89 9.35
C ASP A 128 17.08 8.16 8.07
N ALA A 129 17.04 6.84 8.11
CA ALA A 129 17.56 6.00 7.03
C ALA A 129 16.55 5.70 5.91
N ILE A 130 15.23 5.87 6.15
CA ILE A 130 14.18 5.42 5.22
C ILE A 130 13.15 6.53 5.04
N THR A 131 12.83 6.87 3.80
CA THR A 131 11.72 7.78 3.46
C THR A 131 10.43 6.98 3.39
N VAL A 132 9.89 6.60 4.54
CA VAL A 132 8.60 5.91 4.64
C VAL A 132 7.66 6.77 5.48
N GLU A 133 6.49 7.04 4.94
CA GLU A 133 5.39 7.60 5.71
C GLU A 133 4.89 6.54 6.69
N ALA A 134 4.97 6.83 7.98
CA ALA A 134 4.68 5.88 9.03
C ALA A 134 3.35 6.17 9.74
N ASN A 135 2.80 5.15 10.38
CA ASN A 135 1.72 5.27 11.35
C ASN A 135 1.98 4.41 12.58
N ILE A 136 1.37 4.77 13.71
CA ILE A 136 1.26 3.90 14.89
C ILE A 136 -0.19 3.49 15.01
N LEU A 137 -0.44 2.19 15.09
CA LEU A 137 -1.76 1.63 15.40
C LEU A 137 -1.68 0.86 16.71
N LEU A 138 -2.51 1.27 17.68
CA LEU A 138 -2.83 0.52 18.89
C LEU A 138 -4.20 -0.15 18.69
N SER A 139 -4.23 -1.46 18.75
CA SER A 139 -5.47 -2.23 18.61
C SER A 139 -5.58 -3.29 19.71
N GLN A 140 -6.79 -3.65 20.08
CA GLN A 140 -7.09 -4.64 21.10
C GLN A 140 -7.71 -5.89 20.46
N LYS A 141 -7.38 -7.08 20.98
CA LYS A 141 -8.04 -8.33 20.60
C LYS A 141 -9.44 -8.43 21.23
N ALA A 142 -10.35 -7.62 20.73
CA ALA A 142 -11.72 -7.50 21.19
C ALA A 142 -12.66 -7.13 20.04
N ALA A 143 -13.95 -7.18 20.27
CA ALA A 143 -14.92 -6.68 19.31
C ALA A 143 -14.75 -5.17 19.08
N ASN A 144 -14.85 -4.74 17.84
CA ASN A 144 -14.73 -3.32 17.46
C ASN A 144 -15.87 -2.50 18.07
N ILE A 145 -15.54 -1.46 18.80
CA ILE A 145 -16.52 -0.51 19.36
C ILE A 145 -16.72 0.72 18.46
N PHE A 146 -16.05 0.76 17.29
CA PHE A 146 -16.17 1.82 16.28
C PHE A 146 -15.85 3.24 16.80
N ASN A 147 -14.89 3.34 17.71
CA ASN A 147 -14.53 4.59 18.38
C ASN A 147 -13.02 4.74 18.51
N THR A 148 -12.33 4.72 17.38
CA THR A 148 -10.88 4.90 17.32
C THR A 148 -10.50 6.36 17.51
N GLN A 149 -9.61 6.66 18.47
CA GLN A 149 -8.99 7.98 18.57
C GLN A 149 -7.88 8.09 17.51
N ALA A 150 -8.03 8.98 16.55
CA ALA A 150 -7.07 9.11 15.46
C ALA A 150 -6.57 10.55 15.35
N CYS A 151 -5.29 10.71 15.03
CA CYS A 151 -4.72 12.02 14.78
C CYS A 151 -3.72 12.00 13.61
N LEU A 152 -3.61 13.16 12.94
CA LEU A 152 -2.69 13.41 11.85
C LEU A 152 -1.61 14.36 12.37
N VAL A 153 -0.36 13.89 12.41
CA VAL A 153 0.79 14.70 12.82
C VAL A 153 1.42 15.29 11.56
N GLN A 154 1.29 16.59 11.37
CA GLN A 154 1.72 17.30 10.15
C GLN A 154 3.00 18.12 10.35
N ASP A 155 3.42 18.32 11.58
CA ASP A 155 4.64 19.05 11.92
C ASP A 155 5.43 18.37 13.05
N SER A 156 6.70 18.74 13.18
CA SER A 156 7.59 18.17 14.18
C SER A 156 7.26 18.59 15.63
N ASN A 157 6.43 19.61 15.84
CA ASN A 157 6.06 20.03 17.19
C ASN A 157 5.23 18.96 17.89
N GLY A 158 4.36 18.25 17.13
CA GLY A 158 3.58 17.12 17.65
C GLY A 158 4.42 15.94 18.11
N LEU A 159 5.69 15.83 17.69
CA LEU A 159 6.60 14.75 18.10
C LEU A 159 7.21 14.97 19.49
N ASN A 160 7.32 16.23 19.96
CA ASN A 160 7.94 16.54 21.25
C ASN A 160 7.15 16.00 22.43
N ASN A 161 5.81 15.95 22.32
CA ASN A 161 4.92 15.33 23.29
C ASN A 161 3.72 14.70 22.56
N LEU A 162 3.94 13.53 22.00
CA LEU A 162 2.93 12.84 21.21
C LEU A 162 1.66 12.51 22.01
N SER A 163 1.79 12.20 23.29
CA SER A 163 0.64 11.90 24.16
C SER A 163 -0.31 13.07 24.27
N ASP A 164 0.22 14.26 24.59
CA ASP A 164 -0.59 15.47 24.71
C ASP A 164 -1.15 15.89 23.35
N PHE A 165 -0.36 15.73 22.28
CA PHE A 165 -0.81 16.01 20.92
C PHE A 165 -2.03 15.15 20.54
N VAL A 166 -1.96 13.83 20.79
CA VAL A 166 -3.07 12.92 20.52
C VAL A 166 -4.31 13.26 21.36
N GLN A 167 -4.13 13.67 22.62
CA GLN A 167 -5.26 14.09 23.46
C GLN A 167 -5.92 15.37 22.97
N GLN A 168 -5.15 16.35 22.49
CA GLN A 168 -5.64 17.67 22.09
C GLN A 168 -6.16 17.71 20.67
N GLN A 169 -5.50 17.01 19.74
CA GLN A 169 -5.78 17.06 18.29
C GLN A 169 -6.46 15.79 17.77
N GLY A 170 -6.59 14.77 18.60
CA GLY A 170 -7.21 13.50 18.20
C GLY A 170 -8.70 13.66 17.92
N VAL A 171 -9.15 13.07 16.83
CA VAL A 171 -10.56 13.00 16.43
C VAL A 171 -11.07 11.58 16.58
N LYS A 172 -12.38 11.43 16.78
CA LYS A 172 -13.03 10.12 16.84
C LYS A 172 -13.37 9.67 15.41
N CYS A 173 -12.85 8.50 15.04
CA CYS A 173 -13.08 7.87 13.75
C CYS A 173 -13.84 6.56 13.91
N ASN A 174 -14.76 6.32 13.00
CA ASN A 174 -15.48 5.05 12.87
C ASN A 174 -14.85 4.25 11.72
N PHE A 175 -13.97 3.30 12.03
CA PHE A 175 -13.36 2.40 11.05
C PHE A 175 -14.12 1.06 11.05
N ALA A 176 -15.28 1.04 10.41
CA ALA A 176 -16.23 -0.08 10.44
C ALA A 176 -16.12 -1.05 9.26
N ASP A 177 -15.33 -0.73 8.24
CA ASP A 177 -15.25 -1.49 7.00
C ASP A 177 -13.85 -1.47 6.36
N SER A 178 -13.73 -2.04 5.17
CA SER A 178 -12.48 -2.16 4.41
C SER A 178 -12.16 -0.97 3.50
N ILE A 179 -13.04 0.04 3.43
CA ILE A 179 -12.77 1.24 2.62
C ILE A 179 -11.52 1.98 3.12
N PRO A 180 -10.90 2.87 2.31
CA PRO A 180 -9.75 3.64 2.77
C PRO A 180 -10.01 4.38 4.09
N TRP A 181 -9.13 4.17 5.05
CA TRP A 181 -9.19 4.84 6.34
C TRP A 181 -8.60 6.24 6.23
N MET A 182 -9.42 7.24 6.51
CA MET A 182 -9.04 8.66 6.47
C MET A 182 -9.30 9.29 7.84
N ILE A 183 -8.31 10.01 8.34
CA ILE A 183 -8.43 10.83 9.54
C ILE A 183 -8.88 12.21 9.08
N LEU A 184 -10.13 12.55 9.34
CA LEU A 184 -10.77 13.79 8.91
C LEU A 184 -11.24 14.58 10.13
N SER A 185 -11.02 15.88 10.12
CA SER A 185 -11.64 16.79 11.08
C SER A 185 -13.18 16.76 10.96
N PRO A 186 -13.93 17.20 11.97
CA PRO A 186 -15.40 17.26 11.90
C PRO A 186 -15.92 18.08 10.70
N ILE A 187 -15.20 19.13 10.31
CA ILE A 187 -15.55 19.95 9.15
C ILE A 187 -15.35 19.15 7.85
N GLU A 188 -14.22 18.49 7.70
CA GLU A 188 -13.93 17.67 6.52
C GLU A 188 -14.89 16.48 6.42
N GLN A 189 -15.25 15.85 7.53
CA GLN A 189 -16.29 14.81 7.57
C GLN A 189 -17.64 15.34 7.08
N SER A 190 -18.05 16.51 7.53
CA SER A 190 -19.29 17.16 7.10
C SER A 190 -19.27 17.47 5.60
N ILE A 191 -18.15 18.00 5.09
CA ILE A 191 -17.97 18.28 3.66
C ILE A 191 -18.03 16.98 2.86
N LYS A 192 -17.32 15.92 3.29
CA LYS A 192 -17.34 14.60 2.65
C LYS A 192 -18.76 14.05 2.58
N GLN A 193 -19.49 14.03 3.69
CA GLN A 193 -20.88 13.58 3.75
C GLN A 193 -21.77 14.35 2.79
N LYS A 194 -21.62 15.68 2.74
CA LYS A 194 -22.38 16.52 1.82
C LYS A 194 -22.09 16.21 0.36
N ILE A 195 -20.81 16.02 0.01
CA ILE A 195 -20.40 15.64 -1.35
C ILE A 195 -21.00 14.27 -1.71
N GLU A 196 -20.89 13.28 -0.82
CA GLU A 196 -21.39 11.92 -1.05
C GLU A 196 -22.93 11.84 -1.14
N SER A 197 -23.64 12.75 -0.44
CA SER A 197 -25.10 12.79 -0.48
C SER A 197 -25.70 13.33 -1.78
N VAL A 198 -24.94 14.16 -2.51
CA VAL A 198 -25.41 14.82 -3.74
C VAL A 198 -24.60 14.41 -4.99
N GLY A 199 -23.38 13.90 -4.79
CA GLY A 199 -22.49 13.50 -5.87
C GLY A 199 -22.76 12.09 -6.39
N ILE A 200 -22.43 11.86 -7.66
CA ILE A 200 -22.40 10.53 -8.24
C ILE A 200 -20.94 10.05 -8.21
N PRO A 201 -20.62 8.91 -7.58
CA PRO A 201 -19.27 8.38 -7.55
C PRO A 201 -18.69 8.19 -8.97
N LEU A 202 -17.43 8.52 -9.16
CA LEU A 202 -16.77 8.43 -10.48
C LEU A 202 -16.84 7.02 -11.09
N LYS A 203 -16.83 5.99 -10.25
CA LYS A 203 -16.98 4.59 -10.68
C LYS A 203 -18.32 4.28 -11.37
N ASP A 204 -19.35 5.09 -11.06
CA ASP A 204 -20.71 4.93 -11.59
C ASP A 204 -20.94 5.80 -12.86
N TRP A 205 -19.92 6.54 -13.29
CA TRP A 205 -19.96 7.30 -14.53
C TRP A 205 -19.71 6.40 -15.73
N ASN A 206 -20.33 6.73 -16.87
CA ASN A 206 -20.05 6.01 -18.14
C ASN A 206 -18.72 6.50 -18.74
N ILE A 207 -17.61 6.21 -18.05
CA ILE A 207 -16.24 6.57 -18.47
C ILE A 207 -15.33 5.37 -18.31
N GLN A 208 -14.23 5.37 -19.06
CA GLN A 208 -13.13 4.43 -18.90
C GLN A 208 -11.91 5.18 -18.35
N ILE A 209 -11.35 4.65 -17.27
CA ILE A 209 -10.11 5.17 -16.68
C ILE A 209 -9.02 4.14 -16.94
N ASN A 210 -8.07 4.50 -17.79
CA ASN A 210 -6.96 3.64 -18.15
C ASN A 210 -5.67 4.12 -17.48
N TYR A 211 -4.76 3.20 -17.26
CA TYR A 211 -3.39 3.56 -16.87
C TYR A 211 -2.72 4.35 -17.99
N GLY A 212 -1.81 5.24 -17.62
CA GLY A 212 -0.90 5.90 -18.57
C GLY A 212 -0.03 4.87 -19.30
N ILE A 213 0.50 5.27 -20.42
CA ILE A 213 1.36 4.41 -21.25
C ILE A 213 2.64 4.07 -20.48
N LYS A 214 2.96 2.78 -20.35
CA LYS A 214 4.21 2.25 -19.78
C LYS A 214 5.06 1.72 -20.92
N THR A 215 6.12 2.41 -21.26
CA THR A 215 7.03 2.04 -22.36
C THR A 215 8.07 1.01 -21.95
N GLY A 216 8.32 0.82 -20.66
CA GLY A 216 9.47 0.04 -20.16
C GLY A 216 10.80 0.79 -20.26
N PHE A 217 11.03 1.55 -21.33
CA PHE A 217 12.22 2.39 -21.53
C PHE A 217 11.86 3.66 -22.31
N ASN A 218 11.62 4.74 -21.59
CA ASN A 218 11.13 5.99 -22.16
C ASN A 218 12.04 6.56 -23.28
N ASP A 219 13.36 6.50 -23.08
CA ASP A 219 14.32 7.12 -24.00
C ASP A 219 14.33 6.45 -25.39
N ALA A 220 13.88 5.19 -25.48
CA ALA A 220 13.72 4.50 -26.75
C ALA A 220 12.40 4.82 -27.48
N PHE A 221 11.34 5.19 -26.73
CA PHE A 221 9.99 5.33 -27.30
C PHE A 221 9.50 6.77 -27.33
N ILE A 222 10.10 7.69 -26.57
CA ILE A 222 9.71 9.11 -26.54
C ILE A 222 10.74 9.92 -27.28
N ILE A 223 10.33 10.56 -28.36
CA ILE A 223 11.17 11.30 -29.29
C ILE A 223 10.75 12.76 -29.40
N SER A 224 11.67 13.64 -29.81
CA SER A 224 11.37 15.04 -30.13
C SER A 224 10.71 15.20 -31.50
N THR A 225 10.18 16.37 -31.78
CA THR A 225 9.63 16.74 -33.09
C THR A 225 10.69 16.63 -34.18
N GLU A 226 11.93 17.06 -33.92
CA GLU A 226 13.03 16.96 -34.89
C GLU A 226 13.32 15.50 -35.26
N LYS A 227 13.34 14.59 -34.25
CA LYS A 227 13.57 13.17 -34.49
C LYS A 227 12.41 12.51 -35.22
N ARG A 228 11.17 12.90 -34.94
CA ARG A 228 10.00 12.48 -35.70
C ARG A 228 10.12 12.89 -37.17
N ASP A 229 10.49 14.13 -37.43
CA ASP A 229 10.57 14.67 -38.80
C ASP A 229 11.72 14.01 -39.57
N GLU A 230 12.84 13.72 -38.90
CA GLU A 230 13.94 12.91 -39.45
C GLU A 230 13.45 11.50 -39.89
N ILE A 231 12.72 10.80 -39.01
CA ILE A 231 12.18 9.48 -39.28
C ILE A 231 11.23 9.54 -40.52
N LEU A 232 10.32 10.49 -40.54
CA LEU A 232 9.39 10.65 -41.65
C LEU A 232 10.06 11.05 -42.95
N ALA A 233 11.17 11.77 -42.92
CA ALA A 233 11.97 12.13 -44.08
C ALA A 233 12.76 10.93 -44.66
N ASN A 234 13.06 9.92 -43.86
CA ASN A 234 13.76 8.71 -44.28
C ASN A 234 12.87 7.68 -44.96
N CYS A 235 11.54 7.86 -44.93
CA CYS A 235 10.60 6.96 -45.59
C CYS A 235 10.82 6.99 -47.13
N GLN A 236 10.85 5.83 -47.74
CA GLN A 236 11.12 5.68 -49.18
C GLN A 236 9.88 5.87 -50.07
N THR A 237 8.69 5.64 -49.50
CA THR A 237 7.42 5.76 -50.20
C THR A 237 6.41 6.57 -49.36
N GLU A 238 5.40 7.16 -50.02
CA GLU A 238 4.34 7.88 -49.32
C GLU A 238 3.49 6.95 -48.44
N ASP A 239 3.26 5.70 -48.87
CA ASP A 239 2.55 4.70 -48.07
C ASP A 239 3.32 4.34 -46.78
N GLU A 240 4.63 4.21 -46.85
CA GLU A 240 5.50 4.00 -45.69
C GLU A 240 5.44 5.20 -44.75
N ARG A 241 5.50 6.41 -45.30
CA ARG A 241 5.43 7.65 -44.53
C ARG A 241 4.11 7.79 -43.76
N VAL A 242 2.99 7.48 -44.42
CA VAL A 242 1.64 7.51 -43.80
C VAL A 242 1.57 6.49 -42.66
N ARG A 243 1.97 5.25 -42.88
CA ARG A 243 1.97 4.20 -41.84
C ARG A 243 2.88 4.56 -40.68
N THR A 244 4.09 5.08 -40.95
CA THR A 244 5.03 5.52 -39.93
C THR A 244 4.46 6.68 -39.12
N ALA A 245 3.83 7.67 -39.76
CA ALA A 245 3.19 8.77 -39.10
C ALA A 245 2.03 8.35 -38.17
N GLU A 246 1.32 7.27 -38.51
CA GLU A 246 0.26 6.71 -37.68
C GLU A 246 0.79 6.07 -36.39
N LEU A 247 2.04 5.58 -36.37
CA LEU A 247 2.66 5.01 -35.19
C LEU A 247 3.21 6.10 -34.25
N ILE A 248 3.50 7.28 -34.77
CA ILE A 248 4.11 8.36 -33.96
C ILE A 248 3.00 9.30 -33.52
N ARG A 249 2.67 9.28 -32.21
CA ARG A 249 1.58 10.04 -31.61
C ARG A 249 2.10 11.08 -30.64
N PRO A 250 1.47 12.27 -30.54
CA PRO A 250 1.84 13.22 -29.50
C PRO A 250 1.57 12.63 -28.12
N ILE A 251 2.47 12.89 -27.16
CA ILE A 251 2.34 12.44 -25.79
C ILE A 251 2.36 13.62 -24.82
N LEU A 252 1.52 13.53 -23.79
CA LEU A 252 1.55 14.39 -22.60
C LEU A 252 2.08 13.59 -21.41
N ARG A 253 3.06 14.13 -20.72
CA ARG A 253 3.53 13.59 -19.43
C ARG A 253 2.68 14.19 -18.31
N GLY A 254 2.66 13.57 -17.13
CA GLY A 254 1.91 14.08 -15.99
C GLY A 254 2.22 15.55 -15.63
N ARG A 255 3.49 15.98 -15.80
CA ARG A 255 3.93 17.37 -15.56
C ARG A 255 3.46 18.39 -16.61
N ASP A 256 3.06 17.91 -17.79
CA ASP A 256 2.59 18.74 -18.90
C ASP A 256 1.08 19.06 -18.74
N ILE A 257 0.40 18.35 -17.84
CA ILE A 257 -1.03 18.53 -17.56
C ILE A 257 -1.18 19.50 -16.39
N LYS A 258 -1.89 20.59 -16.61
CA LYS A 258 -2.21 21.64 -15.63
C LYS A 258 -3.69 21.57 -15.24
N ARG A 259 -4.12 22.44 -14.36
CA ARG A 259 -5.54 22.55 -13.97
C ARG A 259 -6.35 23.14 -15.15
N TYR A 260 -7.12 22.29 -15.84
CA TYR A 260 -7.98 22.63 -16.98
C TYR A 260 -7.26 22.98 -18.29
N GLU A 261 -5.93 22.75 -18.39
CA GLU A 261 -5.14 22.99 -19.59
C GLU A 261 -3.96 22.04 -19.66
N TYR A 262 -3.20 22.08 -20.76
CA TYR A 262 -1.93 21.36 -20.88
C TYR A 262 -0.89 22.23 -21.62
N GLU A 263 0.37 21.98 -21.29
CA GLU A 263 1.53 22.57 -21.98
C GLU A 263 2.27 21.43 -22.67
N TRP A 264 2.05 21.29 -23.97
CA TRP A 264 2.73 20.24 -24.72
C TRP A 264 4.23 20.56 -24.87
N ALA A 265 5.06 19.58 -24.58
CA ALA A 265 6.53 19.74 -24.59
C ALA A 265 7.16 19.27 -25.91
N ASP A 266 6.44 19.29 -27.02
CA ASP A 266 6.87 18.86 -28.35
C ASP A 266 7.46 17.43 -28.38
N LEU A 267 6.83 16.53 -27.59
CA LEU A 267 7.23 15.15 -27.48
C LEU A 267 6.24 14.21 -28.15
N TRP A 268 6.75 13.18 -28.74
CA TRP A 268 6.02 12.14 -29.45
C TRP A 268 6.36 10.77 -28.90
N ILE A 269 5.43 9.83 -28.98
CA ILE A 269 5.63 8.44 -28.63
C ILE A 269 5.54 7.56 -29.87
N ILE A 270 6.47 6.62 -30.02
CA ILE A 270 6.38 5.53 -30.98
C ILE A 270 5.46 4.48 -30.38
N ALA A 271 4.21 4.42 -30.86
CA ALA A 271 3.12 3.66 -30.27
C ALA A 271 3.06 2.21 -30.81
N THR A 272 4.09 1.43 -30.53
CA THR A 272 4.12 -0.01 -30.82
C THR A 272 3.50 -0.80 -29.68
N PHE A 273 2.34 -1.43 -29.90
CA PHE A 273 1.67 -2.24 -28.88
C PHE A 273 1.91 -3.73 -29.13
N PRO A 274 2.25 -4.53 -28.09
CA PRO A 274 2.48 -5.97 -28.24
C PRO A 274 1.30 -6.76 -28.84
N SER A 275 0.08 -6.22 -28.72
CA SER A 275 -1.13 -6.83 -29.30
C SER A 275 -1.28 -6.62 -30.79
N ARG A 276 -0.47 -5.77 -31.40
CA ARG A 276 -0.43 -5.55 -32.86
C ARG A 276 0.88 -6.11 -33.38
N HIS A 277 0.79 -7.05 -34.29
CA HIS A 277 1.96 -7.57 -35.01
C HIS A 277 2.36 -6.56 -36.09
N TYR A 278 3.43 -5.83 -35.81
CA TYR A 278 4.05 -4.93 -36.80
C TYR A 278 5.14 -5.68 -37.56
N ASP A 279 5.16 -5.55 -38.84
CA ASP A 279 6.31 -5.94 -39.67
C ASP A 279 7.36 -4.83 -39.57
N ILE A 280 8.28 -5.00 -38.59
CA ILE A 280 9.27 -3.96 -38.26
C ILE A 280 10.17 -3.61 -39.44
N GLU A 281 10.46 -4.58 -40.34
CA GLU A 281 11.29 -4.36 -41.53
C GLU A 281 10.59 -3.48 -42.59
N SER A 282 9.30 -3.26 -42.45
CA SER A 282 8.51 -2.38 -43.33
C SER A 282 8.50 -0.92 -42.93
N TYR A 283 9.25 -0.56 -41.86
CA TYR A 283 9.38 0.81 -41.36
C TYR A 283 10.83 1.30 -41.43
N PRO A 284 11.08 2.63 -41.54
CA PRO A 284 12.42 3.19 -41.66
C PRO A 284 13.30 3.01 -40.41
#